data_010fca44c3037402c0cf7c72a34a2840
#
_entry.id   010fca44c3037402c0cf7c72a34a2840
#
_cell.length_a   1.000
_cell.length_b   1.000
_cell.length_c   1.000
_cell.angle_alpha   90.00
_cell.angle_beta   90.00
_cell.angle_gamma   90.00
#
_symmetry.space_group_name_H-M   'P 1'
#
loop_
_entity.id
_entity.type
_entity.pdbx_description
1 polymer ?
#
loop_
_entity_poly.entity_id
_entity_poly.type
_entity_poly.pdbx_seq_one_letter_code
_entity_poly.pdbx_strand_id
1 'polypeptide(L)'
;MPYNNLASYFESHPLSNLRTTYELLQRINEIKSCIQSLSPIGDTTPDITMDQLHYYSNPNNQKDRFRTFTIPKKSGGVRIITAPKNEAYQWILRVLNEMLLHAYTPSPYAMGFVKGRSVYQNARIHEGKHYVFNLDLKDFFPSIRQARVCARLQCAPFSLNRELASVIAGLVAMRQEVSSPTETHVSYVLPQGSPVSPMLTNAICDAMDRQLAGLAQRFGLTYTRYADDITFSSMHHVYHDDGPFLTELRRIIVRQGFQINEQKTRLQRRHMRQEVTGLVVNSHANVNKQFVASIRNLLYIWRQYGYLAAFYKWRDHYRQHGPAYHKTHPTMLQVLYGRLMYMRMIRGKNDPTFRALMQQYRRLLPGKSAYIEGLRVMATHRLLDFELHNRVTCCFAVAQDSDTKRLPYPYAYFYKGTYRHYAYVKPHDLTPRVENKYEWMIAECLDAKRKLHLIIYHRNDNVYYVPDEENRLRQKLLQEKLWSHVIERTLQEESLQEEASFDIF
;
A
#
# COMPACT_ATOMS: atom_id res chain seq x y z
N MET A 1 3.10 -3.45 -28.63
CA MET A 1 4.44 -4.04 -28.41
C MET A 1 4.51 -4.66 -27.02
N PRO A 2 5.04 -5.88 -26.82
CA PRO A 2 5.14 -6.48 -25.48
C PRO A 2 6.14 -5.71 -24.59
N TYR A 3 5.99 -5.79 -23.26
CA TYR A 3 6.79 -5.04 -22.27
C TYR A 3 8.32 -5.19 -22.44
N ASN A 4 8.78 -6.30 -23.02
CA ASN A 4 10.19 -6.50 -23.39
C ASN A 4 10.69 -5.52 -24.47
N ASN A 5 9.79 -4.83 -25.17
CA ASN A 5 10.13 -3.85 -26.19
C ASN A 5 10.25 -2.41 -25.68
N LEU A 6 9.73 -2.07 -24.48
CA LEU A 6 9.91 -0.73 -23.93
C LEU A 6 11.37 -0.46 -23.53
N ALA A 7 12.09 -1.46 -23.00
CA ALA A 7 13.49 -1.29 -22.65
C ALA A 7 14.35 -1.01 -23.89
N SER A 8 14.20 -1.82 -24.95
CA SER A 8 14.89 -1.60 -26.22
C SER A 8 14.48 -0.30 -26.92
N TYR A 9 13.20 0.11 -26.74
CA TYR A 9 12.74 1.41 -27.21
C TYR A 9 13.49 2.55 -26.53
N PHE A 10 13.65 2.52 -25.21
CA PHE A 10 14.38 3.57 -24.48
C PHE A 10 15.89 3.57 -24.77
N GLU A 11 16.48 2.40 -25.02
CA GLU A 11 17.88 2.30 -25.44
C GLU A 11 18.11 2.98 -26.80
N SER A 12 17.20 2.77 -27.77
CA SER A 12 17.30 3.39 -29.09
C SER A 12 16.85 4.86 -29.10
N HIS A 13 16.11 5.30 -28.12
CA HIS A 13 15.55 6.65 -28.01
C HIS A 13 15.85 7.27 -26.64
N PRO A 14 17.09 7.55 -26.30
CA PRO A 14 17.45 8.11 -25.01
C PRO A 14 16.80 9.48 -24.80
N LEU A 15 16.47 9.77 -23.53
CA LEU A 15 15.81 11.00 -23.12
C LEU A 15 16.63 12.25 -23.50
N SER A 16 17.96 12.13 -23.46
CA SER A 16 18.91 13.19 -23.83
C SER A 16 18.80 13.65 -25.28
N ASN A 17 18.17 12.87 -26.16
CA ASN A 17 17.98 13.24 -27.58
C ASN A 17 16.81 14.18 -27.84
N LEU A 18 15.92 14.35 -26.86
CA LEU A 18 14.80 15.29 -26.98
C LEU A 18 15.30 16.74 -27.02
N ARG A 19 14.76 17.52 -27.93
CA ARG A 19 15.12 18.94 -28.14
C ARG A 19 13.96 19.88 -27.95
N THR A 20 12.74 19.45 -28.30
CA THR A 20 11.56 20.31 -28.32
C THR A 20 10.41 19.74 -27.50
N THR A 21 9.51 20.61 -27.07
CA THR A 21 8.26 20.22 -26.36
C THR A 21 7.37 19.36 -27.28
N TYR A 22 7.43 19.57 -28.61
CA TYR A 22 6.69 18.75 -29.56
C TYR A 22 7.19 17.30 -29.58
N GLU A 23 8.50 17.09 -29.62
CA GLU A 23 9.11 15.75 -29.53
C GLU A 23 8.77 15.06 -28.18
N LEU A 24 8.74 15.83 -27.09
CA LEU A 24 8.31 15.32 -25.79
C LEU A 24 6.87 14.83 -25.84
N LEU A 25 5.95 15.60 -26.43
CA LEU A 25 4.56 15.23 -26.60
C LEU A 25 4.39 13.95 -27.43
N GLN A 26 5.04 13.89 -28.59
CA GLN A 26 5.02 12.69 -29.43
C GLN A 26 5.49 11.46 -28.64
N ARG A 27 6.61 11.58 -27.93
CA ARG A 27 7.15 10.53 -27.10
C ARG A 27 6.16 10.08 -25.99
N ILE A 28 5.49 11.03 -25.37
CA ILE A 28 4.46 10.74 -24.34
C ILE A 28 3.34 9.91 -24.96
N ASN A 29 2.81 10.28 -26.11
CA ASN A 29 1.71 9.58 -26.76
C ASN A 29 2.11 8.18 -27.27
N GLU A 30 3.31 8.03 -27.83
CA GLU A 30 3.86 6.74 -28.27
C GLU A 30 3.95 5.74 -27.09
N ILE A 31 4.57 6.16 -25.99
CA ILE A 31 4.75 5.30 -24.80
C ILE A 31 3.39 5.01 -24.14
N LYS A 32 2.50 6.01 -24.05
CA LYS A 32 1.13 5.85 -23.54
C LYS A 32 0.40 4.76 -24.33
N SER A 33 0.41 4.84 -25.67
CA SER A 33 -0.23 3.86 -26.55
C SER A 33 0.37 2.46 -26.36
N CYS A 34 1.69 2.36 -26.21
CA CYS A 34 2.35 1.10 -25.87
C CYS A 34 1.87 0.51 -24.54
N ILE A 35 1.76 1.33 -23.49
CA ILE A 35 1.30 0.88 -22.18
C ILE A 35 -0.19 0.48 -22.22
N GLN A 36 -1.02 1.20 -22.95
CA GLN A 36 -2.45 0.91 -23.10
C GLN A 36 -2.69 -0.40 -23.85
N SER A 37 -1.91 -0.70 -24.91
CA SER A 37 -2.03 -1.95 -25.66
C SER A 37 -1.73 -3.19 -24.83
N LEU A 38 -1.04 -3.04 -23.69
CA LEU A 38 -0.74 -4.12 -22.75
C LEU A 38 -1.84 -4.33 -21.71
N SER A 39 -2.83 -3.42 -21.65
CA SER A 39 -3.93 -3.54 -20.70
C SER A 39 -4.98 -4.51 -21.24
N PRO A 40 -5.36 -5.56 -20.49
CA PRO A 40 -6.39 -6.52 -20.91
C PRO A 40 -7.81 -5.90 -21.02
N ILE A 41 -7.99 -4.64 -20.63
CA ILE A 41 -9.31 -3.97 -20.50
C ILE A 41 -9.58 -3.02 -21.69
N GLY A 42 -8.69 -2.91 -22.67
CA GLY A 42 -8.96 -2.13 -23.88
C GLY A 42 -9.25 -0.62 -23.63
N ASP A 43 -8.76 -0.05 -22.56
CA ASP A 43 -8.93 1.37 -22.20
C ASP A 43 -8.11 2.24 -23.16
N THR A 44 -8.74 2.70 -24.22
CA THR A 44 -8.17 3.67 -25.15
C THR A 44 -8.57 5.07 -24.71
N THR A 45 -7.69 5.79 -24.05
CA THR A 45 -7.88 7.22 -23.82
C THR A 45 -7.30 8.03 -24.99
N PRO A 46 -7.91 9.19 -25.35
CA PRO A 46 -7.40 10.03 -26.43
C PRO A 46 -5.95 10.46 -26.22
N ASP A 47 -5.24 10.75 -27.28
CA ASP A 47 -3.89 11.30 -27.21
C ASP A 47 -3.86 12.64 -26.47
N ILE A 48 -2.75 12.88 -25.79
CA ILE A 48 -2.47 14.15 -25.13
C ILE A 48 -2.24 15.20 -26.20
N THR A 49 -2.92 16.35 -26.08
CA THR A 49 -2.72 17.48 -26.98
C THR A 49 -1.62 18.42 -26.48
N MET A 50 -1.12 19.29 -27.38
CA MET A 50 -0.12 20.30 -27.03
C MET A 50 -0.69 21.30 -26.00
N ASP A 51 -1.95 21.68 -26.15
CA ASP A 51 -2.64 22.59 -25.21
C ASP A 51 -2.74 21.96 -23.81
N GLN A 52 -3.05 20.67 -23.73
CA GLN A 52 -3.05 19.94 -22.45
C GLN A 52 -1.65 19.89 -21.82
N LEU A 53 -0.61 19.62 -22.63
CA LEU A 53 0.77 19.59 -22.14
C LEU A 53 1.20 20.97 -21.62
N HIS A 54 0.92 22.04 -22.34
CA HIS A 54 1.19 23.41 -21.91
C HIS A 54 0.37 23.80 -20.69
N TYR A 55 -0.94 23.47 -20.67
CA TYR A 55 -1.80 23.72 -19.52
C TYR A 55 -1.29 23.08 -18.24
N TYR A 56 -0.93 21.79 -18.31
CA TYR A 56 -0.43 21.05 -17.16
C TYR A 56 1.03 21.38 -16.79
N SER A 57 1.82 21.97 -17.69
CA SER A 57 3.19 22.42 -17.38
C SER A 57 3.21 23.71 -16.55
N ASN A 58 2.11 24.46 -16.50
CA ASN A 58 2.01 25.63 -15.66
C ASN A 58 1.59 25.26 -14.23
N PRO A 59 2.46 25.39 -13.23
CA PRO A 59 2.16 24.98 -11.85
C PRO A 59 1.12 25.87 -11.17
N ASN A 60 0.71 26.99 -11.76
CA ASN A 60 -0.39 27.83 -11.26
C ASN A 60 -1.76 27.24 -11.55
N ASN A 61 -1.91 26.40 -12.58
CA ASN A 61 -3.16 25.74 -12.95
C ASN A 61 -3.51 24.58 -12.01
N GLN A 62 -3.66 24.84 -10.71
CA GLN A 62 -3.84 23.77 -9.71
C GLN A 62 -5.18 23.07 -9.74
N LYS A 63 -6.25 23.80 -10.08
CA LYS A 63 -7.64 23.36 -9.90
C LYS A 63 -7.92 22.00 -10.55
N ASP A 64 -7.32 21.72 -11.70
CA ASP A 64 -7.54 20.49 -12.46
C ASP A 64 -6.36 19.50 -12.45
N ARG A 65 -5.22 19.92 -11.88
CA ARG A 65 -4.00 19.09 -11.82
C ARG A 65 -4.01 18.14 -10.64
N PHE A 66 -4.29 18.64 -9.45
CA PHE A 66 -4.17 17.88 -8.21
C PHE A 66 -5.46 17.88 -7.41
N ARG A 67 -5.66 16.79 -6.68
CA ARG A 67 -6.61 16.70 -5.57
C ARG A 67 -5.82 16.39 -4.30
N THR A 68 -6.20 17.05 -3.23
CA THR A 68 -5.58 16.88 -1.92
C THR A 68 -6.55 16.14 -0.98
N PHE A 69 -6.04 15.17 -0.26
CA PHE A 69 -6.77 14.46 0.79
C PHE A 69 -5.83 14.06 1.91
N THR A 70 -6.38 13.75 3.07
CA THR A 70 -5.61 13.38 4.24
C THR A 70 -5.70 11.89 4.55
N ILE A 71 -4.60 11.33 5.05
CA ILE A 71 -4.53 9.96 5.56
C ILE A 71 -4.01 10.02 7.00
N PRO A 72 -4.66 9.35 7.99
CA PRO A 72 -4.17 9.31 9.36
C PRO A 72 -2.81 8.62 9.43
N LYS A 73 -1.92 9.16 10.27
CA LYS A 73 -0.61 8.56 10.58
C LYS A 73 -0.77 7.60 11.76
N LYS A 74 -0.01 6.50 11.80
CA LYS A 74 0.03 5.57 12.94
C LYS A 74 0.49 6.23 14.24
N SER A 75 1.32 7.26 14.15
CA SER A 75 1.83 8.04 15.29
C SER A 75 0.92 9.19 15.74
N GLY A 76 -0.32 9.23 15.24
CA GLY A 76 -1.20 10.38 15.39
C GLY A 76 -0.96 11.46 14.34
N GLY A 77 -1.95 12.35 14.17
CA GLY A 77 -1.94 13.38 13.13
C GLY A 77 -2.31 12.87 11.74
N VAL A 78 -2.15 13.73 10.74
CA VAL A 78 -2.53 13.44 9.36
C VAL A 78 -1.36 13.56 8.40
N ARG A 79 -1.41 12.80 7.32
CA ARG A 79 -0.53 12.94 6.16
C ARG A 79 -1.33 13.53 5.01
N ILE A 80 -0.87 14.62 4.46
CA ILE A 80 -1.48 15.26 3.29
C ILE A 80 -0.95 14.55 2.05
N ILE A 81 -1.88 14.05 1.22
CA ILE A 81 -1.55 13.43 -0.06
C ILE A 81 -2.11 14.31 -1.16
N THR A 82 -1.26 14.66 -2.10
CA THR A 82 -1.60 15.46 -3.28
C THR A 82 -1.39 14.61 -4.52
N ALA A 83 -2.48 14.07 -5.04
CA ALA A 83 -2.47 13.15 -6.17
C ALA A 83 -3.03 13.82 -7.44
N PRO A 84 -2.56 13.41 -8.64
CA PRO A 84 -3.11 13.95 -9.89
C PRO A 84 -4.61 13.63 -10.00
N LYS A 85 -5.40 14.63 -10.44
CA LYS A 85 -6.86 14.57 -10.49
C LYS A 85 -7.36 14.06 -11.85
N ASN A 86 -6.88 14.68 -12.91
CA ASN A 86 -7.32 14.44 -14.28
C ASN A 86 -6.61 13.22 -14.89
N GLU A 87 -7.31 12.45 -15.71
CA GLU A 87 -6.79 11.23 -16.32
C GLU A 87 -5.65 11.52 -17.33
N ALA A 88 -5.82 12.52 -18.18
CA ALA A 88 -4.77 12.93 -19.12
C ALA A 88 -3.49 13.32 -18.39
N TYR A 89 -3.63 14.09 -17.30
CA TYR A 89 -2.50 14.48 -16.47
C TYR A 89 -1.88 13.28 -15.72
N GLN A 90 -2.69 12.32 -15.29
CA GLN A 90 -2.16 11.06 -14.73
C GLN A 90 -1.31 10.29 -15.74
N TRP A 91 -1.76 10.22 -17.00
CA TRP A 91 -0.99 9.59 -18.07
C TRP A 91 0.32 10.31 -18.36
N ILE A 92 0.31 11.65 -18.46
CA ILE A 92 1.54 12.44 -18.61
C ILE A 92 2.56 12.06 -17.52
N LEU A 93 2.13 12.12 -16.25
CA LEU A 93 3.03 11.83 -15.12
C LEU A 93 3.50 10.37 -15.07
N ARG A 94 2.64 9.41 -15.43
CA ARG A 94 3.03 7.99 -15.52
C ARG A 94 4.09 7.74 -16.58
N VAL A 95 3.87 8.28 -17.77
CA VAL A 95 4.82 8.13 -18.87
C VAL A 95 6.14 8.84 -18.56
N LEU A 96 6.09 10.05 -18.01
CA LEU A 96 7.31 10.75 -17.55
C LEU A 96 8.08 9.92 -16.53
N ASN A 97 7.38 9.26 -15.59
CA ASN A 97 8.03 8.37 -14.62
C ASN A 97 8.80 7.23 -15.34
N GLU A 98 8.17 6.57 -16.31
CA GLU A 98 8.82 5.51 -17.08
C GLU A 98 10.05 6.03 -17.86
N MET A 99 9.91 7.17 -18.55
CA MET A 99 11.02 7.78 -19.29
C MET A 99 12.21 8.10 -18.38
N LEU A 100 11.94 8.70 -17.23
CA LEU A 100 12.97 9.10 -16.28
C LEU A 100 13.60 7.90 -15.56
N LEU A 101 12.82 6.87 -15.23
CA LEU A 101 13.31 5.63 -14.62
C LEU A 101 14.29 4.88 -15.55
N HIS A 102 14.04 4.86 -16.85
CA HIS A 102 14.96 4.22 -17.82
C HIS A 102 16.23 5.03 -18.03
N ALA A 103 16.16 6.35 -17.88
CA ALA A 103 17.35 7.21 -18.04
C ALA A 103 18.22 7.27 -16.77
N TYR A 104 17.78 6.72 -15.63
CA TYR A 104 18.43 6.93 -14.33
C TYR A 104 18.77 5.63 -13.62
N THR A 105 20.02 5.47 -13.22
CA THR A 105 20.46 4.40 -12.32
C THR A 105 20.50 4.91 -10.89
N PRO A 106 19.65 4.37 -9.99
CA PRO A 106 19.61 4.82 -8.61
C PRO A 106 20.91 4.53 -7.84
N SER A 107 21.25 5.44 -6.92
CA SER A 107 22.34 5.27 -5.96
C SER A 107 22.30 3.87 -5.31
N PRO A 108 23.44 3.19 -5.08
CA PRO A 108 23.49 1.90 -4.39
C PRO A 108 22.93 1.99 -2.97
N TYR A 109 22.95 3.17 -2.37
CA TYR A 109 22.48 3.43 -1.01
C TYR A 109 20.97 3.75 -0.91
N ALA A 110 20.32 4.09 -2.03
CA ALA A 110 18.89 4.35 -2.08
C ALA A 110 18.10 3.05 -2.10
N MET A 111 17.47 2.68 -1.01
CA MET A 111 16.71 1.43 -0.86
C MET A 111 15.21 1.62 -1.09
N GLY A 112 14.68 2.83 -0.90
CA GLY A 112 13.29 3.16 -1.19
C GLY A 112 13.05 3.58 -2.64
N PHE A 113 11.89 3.23 -3.19
CA PHE A 113 11.44 3.60 -4.53
C PHE A 113 12.31 3.07 -5.69
N VAL A 114 13.04 2.00 -5.46
CA VAL A 114 13.91 1.35 -6.45
C VAL A 114 13.39 -0.05 -6.75
N LYS A 115 13.18 -0.33 -8.04
CA LYS A 115 12.75 -1.66 -8.50
C LYS A 115 13.76 -2.73 -8.03
N GLY A 116 13.24 -3.83 -7.49
CA GLY A 116 14.05 -4.93 -6.97
C GLY A 116 14.63 -4.70 -5.59
N ARG A 117 14.45 -3.51 -4.96
CA ARG A 117 14.83 -3.24 -3.56
C ARG A 117 13.59 -3.20 -2.66
N SER A 118 13.75 -3.58 -1.41
CA SER A 118 12.64 -3.70 -0.45
C SER A 118 13.06 -3.29 0.95
N VAL A 119 12.09 -3.11 1.84
CA VAL A 119 12.30 -2.89 3.28
C VAL A 119 13.16 -4.00 3.91
N TYR A 120 13.01 -5.24 3.42
CA TYR A 120 13.79 -6.38 3.89
C TYR A 120 15.26 -6.27 3.51
N GLN A 121 15.56 -5.95 2.27
CA GLN A 121 16.94 -5.76 1.82
C GLN A 121 17.61 -4.59 2.53
N ASN A 122 16.86 -3.49 2.76
CA ASN A 122 17.33 -2.37 3.57
C ASN A 122 17.70 -2.82 4.98
N ALA A 123 16.80 -3.53 5.66
CA ALA A 123 17.01 -3.99 7.01
C ALA A 123 18.19 -4.97 7.14
N ARG A 124 18.36 -5.89 6.17
CA ARG A 124 19.46 -6.88 6.17
C ARG A 124 20.84 -6.24 6.21
N ILE A 125 21.04 -5.10 5.60
CA ILE A 125 22.32 -4.38 5.57
C ILE A 125 22.75 -3.97 6.99
N HIS A 126 21.80 -3.83 7.91
CA HIS A 126 22.02 -3.35 9.28
C HIS A 126 21.89 -4.45 10.34
N GLU A 127 21.85 -5.72 9.95
CA GLU A 127 21.75 -6.86 10.87
C GLU A 127 22.94 -6.97 11.82
N GLY A 128 22.66 -7.33 13.07
CA GLY A 128 23.65 -7.71 14.07
C GLY A 128 24.58 -6.58 14.54
N LYS A 129 24.27 -5.34 14.25
CA LYS A 129 25.07 -4.18 14.65
C LYS A 129 24.84 -3.82 16.12
N HIS A 130 25.85 -3.26 16.77
CA HIS A 130 25.71 -2.81 18.15
C HIS A 130 24.91 -1.53 18.27
N TYR A 131 25.00 -0.67 17.26
CA TYR A 131 24.31 0.63 17.20
C TYR A 131 23.60 0.77 15.86
N VAL A 132 22.34 1.20 15.93
CA VAL A 132 21.53 1.58 14.77
C VAL A 132 21.02 3.00 15.03
N PHE A 133 21.41 3.92 14.18
CA PHE A 133 21.01 5.32 14.22
C PHE A 133 20.09 5.63 13.06
N ASN A 134 18.86 5.99 13.37
CA ASN A 134 17.85 6.37 12.40
C ASN A 134 17.56 7.86 12.51
N LEU A 135 17.43 8.49 11.37
CA LEU A 135 16.93 9.86 11.26
C LEU A 135 15.95 9.98 10.10
N ASP A 136 15.02 10.91 10.21
CA ASP A 136 13.94 11.17 9.26
C ASP A 136 14.08 12.60 8.74
N LEU A 137 13.89 12.79 7.44
CA LEU A 137 13.93 14.12 6.83
C LEU A 137 12.54 14.77 6.90
N LYS A 138 12.50 15.99 7.45
CA LYS A 138 11.25 16.74 7.58
C LYS A 138 10.74 17.18 6.21
N ASP A 139 9.44 16.99 5.97
CA ASP A 139 8.74 17.45 4.76
C ASP A 139 9.48 17.11 3.46
N PHE A 140 9.96 15.86 3.36
CA PHE A 140 10.91 15.38 2.35
C PHE A 140 10.54 15.77 0.91
N PHE A 141 9.32 15.47 0.45
CA PHE A 141 8.88 15.85 -0.89
C PHE A 141 8.72 17.37 -1.05
N PRO A 142 7.98 18.08 -0.16
CA PRO A 142 7.81 19.52 -0.28
C PRO A 142 9.11 20.34 -0.10
N SER A 143 10.15 19.78 0.49
CA SER A 143 11.45 20.48 0.59
C SER A 143 12.17 20.61 -0.77
N ILE A 144 11.74 19.83 -1.77
CA ILE A 144 12.33 19.84 -3.11
C ILE A 144 11.59 20.84 -4.00
N ARG A 145 12.23 21.99 -4.26
CA ARG A 145 11.66 23.04 -5.11
C ARG A 145 11.75 22.70 -6.59
N GLN A 146 10.82 23.22 -7.38
CA GLN A 146 10.78 23.09 -8.87
C GLN A 146 12.13 23.45 -9.52
N ALA A 147 12.75 24.55 -9.08
CA ALA A 147 14.04 25.00 -9.61
C ALA A 147 15.13 23.91 -9.47
N ARG A 148 15.13 23.19 -8.34
CA ARG A 148 16.06 22.10 -8.09
C ARG A 148 15.79 20.89 -9.01
N VAL A 149 14.50 20.60 -9.27
CA VAL A 149 14.12 19.57 -10.27
C VAL A 149 14.61 19.96 -11.64
N CYS A 150 14.33 21.23 -12.07
CA CYS A 150 14.79 21.76 -13.36
C CYS A 150 16.31 21.67 -13.51
N ALA A 151 17.07 22.08 -12.50
CA ALA A 151 18.55 21.97 -12.50
C ALA A 151 19.02 20.51 -12.60
N ARG A 152 18.37 19.58 -11.86
CA ARG A 152 18.73 18.16 -11.90
C ARG A 152 18.49 17.53 -13.28
N LEU A 153 17.41 17.90 -13.94
CA LEU A 153 17.08 17.38 -15.29
C LEU A 153 18.06 17.87 -16.38
N GLN A 154 18.73 19.00 -16.19
CA GLN A 154 19.76 19.49 -17.10
C GLN A 154 21.10 18.77 -16.92
N CYS A 155 21.31 18.07 -15.83
CA CYS A 155 22.54 17.32 -15.54
C CYS A 155 22.41 15.86 -16.00
N ALA A 156 23.58 15.22 -16.25
CA ALA A 156 23.64 13.78 -16.53
C ALA A 156 22.95 12.97 -15.40
N PRO A 157 22.26 11.89 -15.73
CA PRO A 157 22.14 11.23 -17.04
C PRO A 157 21.01 11.80 -17.93
N PHE A 158 20.19 12.74 -17.44
CA PHE A 158 19.05 13.27 -18.20
C PHE A 158 19.47 14.20 -19.31
N SER A 159 20.38 15.12 -19.02
CA SER A 159 21.03 16.07 -19.98
C SER A 159 20.04 16.81 -20.89
N LEU A 160 18.86 17.16 -20.33
CA LEU A 160 17.84 17.90 -21.05
C LEU A 160 18.26 19.37 -21.23
N ASN A 161 17.85 19.99 -22.32
CA ASN A 161 17.97 21.44 -22.46
C ASN A 161 17.08 22.18 -21.45
N ARG A 162 17.33 23.46 -21.28
CA ARG A 162 16.64 24.29 -20.26
C ARG A 162 15.12 24.35 -20.49
N GLU A 163 14.68 24.42 -21.74
CA GLU A 163 13.26 24.48 -22.09
C GLU A 163 12.53 23.21 -21.61
N LEU A 164 12.97 22.04 -22.05
CA LEU A 164 12.38 20.75 -21.68
C LEU A 164 12.46 20.49 -20.18
N ALA A 165 13.61 20.81 -19.57
CA ALA A 165 13.76 20.68 -18.12
C ALA A 165 12.77 21.58 -17.36
N SER A 166 12.48 22.78 -17.87
CA SER A 166 11.51 23.70 -17.29
C SER A 166 10.08 23.18 -17.45
N VAL A 167 9.71 22.71 -18.64
CA VAL A 167 8.38 22.10 -18.91
C VAL A 167 8.15 20.90 -18.00
N ILE A 168 9.09 19.97 -17.93
CA ILE A 168 8.96 18.77 -17.06
C ILE A 168 8.92 19.17 -15.58
N ALA A 169 9.77 20.12 -15.15
CA ALA A 169 9.74 20.60 -13.77
C ALA A 169 8.39 21.28 -13.43
N GLY A 170 7.78 21.97 -14.37
CA GLY A 170 6.43 22.52 -14.25
C GLY A 170 5.36 21.44 -14.13
N LEU A 171 5.43 20.40 -14.97
CA LEU A 171 4.51 19.26 -14.95
C LEU A 171 4.53 18.51 -13.60
N VAL A 172 5.67 18.39 -12.95
CA VAL A 172 5.80 17.59 -11.72
C VAL A 172 5.62 18.39 -10.44
N ALA A 173 5.72 19.72 -10.49
CA ALA A 173 5.59 20.58 -9.32
C ALA A 173 4.14 20.94 -8.99
N MET A 174 3.84 21.12 -7.72
CA MET A 174 2.62 21.75 -7.24
C MET A 174 2.91 23.12 -6.63
N ARG A 175 1.95 24.03 -6.73
CA ARG A 175 1.98 25.31 -6.00
C ARG A 175 1.64 25.07 -4.55
N GLN A 176 2.43 25.58 -3.64
CA GLN A 176 2.22 25.54 -2.20
C GLN A 176 2.32 26.94 -1.62
N GLU A 177 1.35 27.32 -0.82
CA GLU A 177 1.42 28.55 -0.03
C GLU A 177 2.14 28.25 1.28
N VAL A 178 3.16 29.00 1.56
CA VAL A 178 3.95 28.92 2.78
C VAL A 178 3.70 30.19 3.56
N SER A 179 2.93 30.08 4.64
CA SER A 179 2.66 31.20 5.53
C SER A 179 3.76 31.28 6.59
N SER A 180 4.40 32.43 6.67
CA SER A 180 5.25 32.83 7.79
C SER A 180 4.49 33.85 8.66
N PRO A 181 4.95 34.15 9.89
CA PRO A 181 4.30 35.14 10.75
C PRO A 181 4.18 36.54 10.12
N THR A 182 5.02 36.84 9.14
CA THR A 182 5.11 38.16 8.50
C THR A 182 4.60 38.18 7.07
N GLU A 183 4.68 37.06 6.35
CA GLU A 183 4.31 37.02 4.92
C GLU A 183 3.83 35.63 4.48
N THR A 184 2.95 35.61 3.49
CA THR A 184 2.59 34.41 2.75
C THR A 184 3.26 34.45 1.37
N HIS A 185 4.15 33.50 1.11
CA HIS A 185 4.80 33.39 -0.18
C HIS A 185 4.42 32.08 -0.89
N VAL A 186 4.43 32.12 -2.22
CA VAL A 186 4.15 30.97 -3.08
C VAL A 186 5.45 30.23 -3.37
N SER A 187 5.45 28.91 -3.18
CA SER A 187 6.55 28.02 -3.55
C SER A 187 6.04 26.92 -4.46
N TYR A 188 6.87 26.45 -5.37
CA TYR A 188 6.58 25.32 -6.25
C TYR A 188 7.45 24.16 -5.85
N VAL A 189 6.82 23.06 -5.45
CA VAL A 189 7.49 21.92 -4.76
C VAL A 189 7.01 20.59 -5.31
N LEU A 190 7.73 19.50 -5.03
CA LEU A 190 7.28 18.16 -5.37
C LEU A 190 6.12 17.73 -4.45
N PRO A 191 5.00 17.25 -5.02
CA PRO A 191 3.87 16.74 -4.24
C PRO A 191 4.13 15.36 -3.65
N GLN A 192 3.62 15.13 -2.45
CA GLN A 192 3.51 13.79 -1.90
C GLN A 192 2.27 13.08 -2.46
N GLY A 193 2.44 12.16 -3.43
CA GLY A 193 1.33 11.43 -4.05
C GLY A 193 1.35 11.42 -5.58
N SER A 194 2.29 12.12 -6.20
CA SER A 194 2.56 12.02 -7.63
C SER A 194 3.38 10.76 -7.96
N PRO A 195 3.11 10.07 -9.08
CA PRO A 195 3.88 8.88 -9.47
C PRO A 195 5.35 9.17 -9.78
N VAL A 196 5.69 10.40 -10.16
CA VAL A 196 7.06 10.80 -10.55
C VAL A 196 7.91 11.23 -9.36
N SER A 197 7.28 11.76 -8.31
CA SER A 197 8.01 12.30 -7.15
C SER A 197 9.02 11.32 -6.53
N PRO A 198 8.71 10.01 -6.34
CA PRO A 198 9.64 9.06 -5.75
C PRO A 198 10.95 8.92 -6.54
N MET A 199 10.88 8.83 -7.86
CA MET A 199 12.06 8.71 -8.72
C MET A 199 12.88 9.99 -8.70
N LEU A 200 12.23 11.16 -8.85
CA LEU A 200 12.91 12.45 -8.81
C LEU A 200 13.62 12.70 -7.48
N THR A 201 13.01 12.30 -6.37
CA THR A 201 13.68 12.43 -5.05
C THR A 201 14.96 11.61 -4.99
N ASN A 202 14.97 10.40 -5.53
CA ASN A 202 16.18 9.59 -5.60
C ASN A 202 17.27 10.27 -6.46
N ALA A 203 16.91 10.75 -7.64
CA ALA A 203 17.85 11.45 -8.53
C ALA A 203 18.42 12.74 -7.90
N ILE A 204 17.64 13.47 -7.14
CA ILE A 204 18.05 14.69 -6.44
C ILE A 204 18.93 14.38 -5.23
N CYS A 205 18.65 13.27 -4.53
CA CYS A 205 19.41 12.84 -3.37
C CYS A 205 20.77 12.17 -3.69
N ASP A 206 21.08 11.91 -4.95
CA ASP A 206 22.33 11.26 -5.35
C ASP A 206 23.58 11.91 -4.76
N ALA A 207 23.65 13.23 -4.80
CA ALA A 207 24.79 13.98 -4.23
C ALA A 207 24.86 13.83 -2.71
N MET A 208 23.71 13.86 -2.05
CA MET A 208 23.61 13.62 -0.62
C MET A 208 24.03 12.18 -0.27
N ASP A 209 23.52 11.20 -1.01
CA ASP A 209 23.87 9.78 -0.79
C ASP A 209 25.38 9.55 -0.90
N ARG A 210 26.05 10.13 -1.92
CA ARG A 210 27.51 10.03 -2.06
C ARG A 210 28.25 10.66 -0.89
N GLN A 211 27.83 11.84 -0.42
CA GLN A 211 28.46 12.52 0.70
C GLN A 211 28.25 11.75 2.01
N LEU A 212 27.03 11.27 2.28
CA LEU A 212 26.72 10.48 3.48
C LEU A 212 27.40 9.11 3.46
N ALA A 213 27.54 8.48 2.30
CA ALA A 213 28.29 7.24 2.17
C ALA A 213 29.79 7.46 2.43
N GLY A 214 30.38 8.54 1.92
CA GLY A 214 31.76 8.92 2.23
C GLY A 214 31.96 9.22 3.72
N LEU A 215 31.01 9.91 4.35
CA LEU A 215 31.00 10.13 5.80
C LEU A 215 30.91 8.78 6.55
N ALA A 216 30.02 7.89 6.16
CA ALA A 216 29.88 6.56 6.75
C ALA A 216 31.19 5.77 6.65
N GLN A 217 31.80 5.74 5.48
CA GLN A 217 33.08 5.06 5.26
C GLN A 217 34.18 5.60 6.19
N ARG A 218 34.32 6.93 6.31
CA ARG A 218 35.31 7.57 7.16
C ARG A 218 35.19 7.19 8.64
N PHE A 219 33.95 6.95 9.10
CA PHE A 219 33.68 6.55 10.49
C PHE A 219 33.41 5.05 10.67
N GLY A 220 33.65 4.21 9.64
CA GLY A 220 33.44 2.76 9.71
C GLY A 220 31.97 2.36 9.92
N LEU A 221 31.06 3.11 9.32
CA LEU A 221 29.61 2.89 9.44
C LEU A 221 29.04 2.26 8.17
N THR A 222 27.93 1.60 8.31
CA THR A 222 27.06 1.18 7.21
C THR A 222 25.96 2.21 7.02
N TYR A 223 25.69 2.63 5.79
CA TYR A 223 24.71 3.65 5.44
C TYR A 223 23.69 3.15 4.42
N THR A 224 22.43 3.47 4.63
CA THR A 224 21.36 3.35 3.63
C THR A 224 20.32 4.46 3.79
N ARG A 225 19.56 4.72 2.70
CA ARG A 225 18.41 5.61 2.71
C ARG A 225 17.18 4.93 2.13
N TYR A 226 16.08 4.94 2.86
CA TYR A 226 14.78 4.49 2.38
C TYR A 226 13.81 5.69 2.34
N ALA A 227 13.71 6.35 1.17
CA ALA A 227 12.98 7.62 1.01
C ALA A 227 13.56 8.72 1.92
N ASP A 228 12.77 9.16 2.90
CA ASP A 228 13.09 10.13 3.95
C ASP A 228 13.80 9.50 5.17
N ASP A 229 13.70 8.16 5.33
CA ASP A 229 14.37 7.45 6.43
C ASP A 229 15.83 7.17 6.08
N ILE A 230 16.75 7.72 6.85
CA ILE A 230 18.19 7.50 6.76
C ILE A 230 18.64 6.62 7.92
N THR A 231 19.43 5.59 7.63
CA THR A 231 19.94 4.66 8.63
C THR A 231 21.46 4.57 8.56
N PHE A 232 22.12 4.75 9.71
CA PHE A 232 23.50 4.38 9.93
C PHE A 232 23.59 3.27 10.96
N SER A 233 24.55 2.37 10.82
CA SER A 233 24.78 1.33 11.83
C SER A 233 26.26 0.99 11.96
N SER A 234 26.66 0.52 13.15
CA SER A 234 28.07 0.26 13.49
C SER A 234 28.23 -0.75 14.61
N MET A 235 29.45 -1.25 14.77
CA MET A 235 29.87 -2.05 15.92
C MET A 235 30.38 -1.20 17.07
N HIS A 236 30.72 0.08 16.83
CA HIS A 236 31.30 1.02 17.81
C HIS A 236 30.46 2.29 17.89
N HIS A 237 30.61 3.02 18.98
CA HIS A 237 29.83 4.22 19.26
C HIS A 237 30.53 5.46 18.71
N VAL A 238 29.85 6.17 17.77
CA VAL A 238 30.29 7.44 17.17
C VAL A 238 29.24 8.54 17.26
N TYR A 239 28.13 8.25 17.90
CA TYR A 239 26.91 9.07 17.90
C TYR A 239 26.85 9.98 19.11
N HIS A 240 27.92 10.77 19.38
CA HIS A 240 27.95 11.79 20.39
C HIS A 240 27.35 13.08 19.85
N ASP A 241 26.50 13.77 20.61
CA ASP A 241 25.73 14.93 20.14
C ASP A 241 26.62 16.04 19.56
N ASP A 242 27.75 16.34 20.20
CA ASP A 242 28.74 17.31 19.71
C ASP A 242 29.92 16.64 19.00
N GLY A 243 29.74 15.37 18.64
CA GLY A 243 30.79 14.60 17.99
C GLY A 243 30.95 14.95 16.49
N PRO A 244 32.16 14.69 15.95
CA PRO A 244 32.48 15.07 14.57
C PRO A 244 31.56 14.39 13.54
N PHE A 245 31.06 13.19 13.83
CA PHE A 245 30.12 12.49 12.95
C PHE A 245 28.79 13.23 12.83
N LEU A 246 28.11 13.53 13.94
CA LEU A 246 26.80 14.20 13.91
C LEU A 246 26.91 15.65 13.42
N THR A 247 27.96 16.34 13.73
CA THR A 247 28.24 17.70 13.23
C THR A 247 28.34 17.71 11.72
N GLU A 248 29.13 16.80 11.12
CA GLU A 248 29.29 16.70 9.67
C GLU A 248 28.03 16.18 8.99
N LEU A 249 27.32 15.22 9.58
CA LEU A 249 26.04 14.72 9.12
C LEU A 249 25.01 15.86 8.98
N ARG A 250 24.84 16.66 10.03
CA ARG A 250 23.92 17.80 10.03
C ARG A 250 24.33 18.82 8.95
N ARG A 251 25.63 19.11 8.83
CA ARG A 251 26.16 20.02 7.81
C ARG A 251 25.84 19.55 6.39
N ILE A 252 26.02 18.25 6.09
CA ILE A 252 25.72 17.67 4.77
C ILE A 252 24.21 17.81 4.47
N ILE A 253 23.34 17.41 5.40
CA ILE A 253 21.88 17.44 5.21
C ILE A 253 21.38 18.86 4.97
N VAL A 254 21.81 19.82 5.77
CA VAL A 254 21.45 21.24 5.62
C VAL A 254 21.95 21.80 4.29
N ARG A 255 23.22 21.53 3.93
CA ARG A 255 23.79 21.95 2.64
C ARG A 255 23.05 21.37 1.44
N GLN A 256 22.47 20.19 1.59
CA GLN A 256 21.64 19.56 0.58
C GLN A 256 20.18 20.06 0.61
N GLY A 257 19.86 21.08 1.40
CA GLY A 257 18.54 21.72 1.45
C GLY A 257 17.47 20.90 2.17
N PHE A 258 17.85 19.98 3.04
CA PHE A 258 16.95 19.19 3.87
C PHE A 258 17.09 19.57 5.36
N GLN A 259 16.05 19.20 6.12
CA GLN A 259 16.03 19.37 7.57
C GLN A 259 15.81 18.02 8.25
N ILE A 260 16.52 17.81 9.37
CA ILE A 260 16.34 16.61 10.20
C ILE A 260 15.10 16.78 11.07
N ASN A 261 14.30 15.74 11.17
CA ASN A 261 13.23 15.63 12.14
C ASN A 261 13.80 15.08 13.46
N GLU A 262 14.24 15.97 14.34
CA GLU A 262 14.89 15.59 15.60
C GLU A 262 13.98 14.72 16.49
N GLN A 263 12.67 14.92 16.46
CA GLN A 263 11.73 14.13 17.25
C GLN A 263 11.66 12.66 16.84
N LYS A 264 12.02 12.34 15.58
CA LYS A 264 12.06 10.97 15.06
C LYS A 264 13.48 10.41 15.01
N THR A 265 14.48 11.23 15.27
CA THR A 265 15.88 10.81 15.32
C THR A 265 16.12 9.97 16.56
N ARG A 266 16.71 8.78 16.40
CA ARG A 266 16.91 7.84 17.50
C ARG A 266 18.15 7.00 17.31
N LEU A 267 18.88 6.80 18.43
CA LEU A 267 19.97 5.85 18.54
C LEU A 267 19.48 4.59 19.29
N GLN A 268 19.55 3.45 18.65
CA GLN A 268 19.13 2.17 19.20
C GLN A 268 20.38 1.31 19.48
N ARG A 269 20.56 0.89 20.73
CA ARG A 269 21.68 0.07 21.17
C ARG A 269 21.33 -1.42 21.16
N ARG A 270 22.31 -2.32 21.12
CA ARG A 270 22.14 -3.77 21.00
C ARG A 270 21.19 -4.40 22.04
N HIS A 271 21.19 -3.89 23.25
CA HIS A 271 20.31 -4.38 24.32
C HIS A 271 18.85 -3.90 24.18
N MET A 272 18.59 -2.96 23.27
CA MET A 272 17.27 -2.47 22.94
C MET A 272 16.78 -3.14 21.65
N ARG A 273 15.48 -3.03 21.38
CA ARG A 273 14.93 -3.44 20.07
C ARG A 273 15.44 -2.45 19.00
N GLN A 274 16.24 -2.98 18.08
CA GLN A 274 16.74 -2.23 16.93
C GLN A 274 15.83 -2.46 15.73
N GLU A 275 15.38 -1.37 15.11
CA GLU A 275 14.47 -1.40 13.97
C GLU A 275 15.00 -0.56 12.82
N VAL A 276 14.88 -1.13 11.61
CA VAL A 276 15.13 -0.45 10.33
C VAL A 276 13.93 -0.69 9.42
N THR A 277 13.31 0.38 8.93
CA THR A 277 12.10 0.33 8.08
C THR A 277 10.99 -0.60 8.63
N GLY A 278 10.82 -0.62 9.97
CA GLY A 278 9.79 -1.42 10.65
C GLY A 278 10.13 -2.89 10.87
N LEU A 279 11.35 -3.32 10.53
CA LEU A 279 11.86 -4.67 10.79
C LEU A 279 12.88 -4.66 11.93
N VAL A 280 12.82 -5.66 12.79
CA VAL A 280 13.79 -5.87 13.88
C VAL A 280 15.10 -6.41 13.28
N VAL A 281 16.24 -5.84 13.67
CA VAL A 281 17.57 -6.16 13.09
C VAL A 281 18.63 -6.58 14.11
N ASN A 282 18.26 -6.84 15.36
CA ASN A 282 19.20 -7.18 16.43
C ASN A 282 20.14 -8.35 16.09
N SER A 283 19.64 -9.39 15.43
CA SER A 283 20.42 -10.53 14.96
C SER A 283 20.29 -10.71 13.46
N HIS A 284 19.06 -10.80 12.97
CA HIS A 284 18.71 -10.90 11.56
C HIS A 284 17.39 -10.15 11.34
N ALA A 285 17.16 -9.67 10.12
CA ALA A 285 15.96 -8.91 9.77
C ALA A 285 14.71 -9.77 9.94
N ASN A 286 13.79 -9.29 10.77
CA ASN A 286 12.61 -10.04 11.15
C ASN A 286 11.40 -9.13 11.37
N VAL A 287 10.22 -9.68 11.23
CA VAL A 287 8.99 -9.02 11.68
C VAL A 287 8.96 -8.98 13.22
N ASN A 288 8.32 -7.99 13.80
CA ASN A 288 8.18 -7.91 15.25
C ASN A 288 7.27 -9.03 15.80
N LYS A 289 7.39 -9.32 17.10
CA LYS A 289 6.64 -10.41 17.75
C LYS A 289 5.13 -10.17 17.67
N GLN A 290 4.67 -8.93 17.82
CA GLN A 290 3.25 -8.56 17.75
C GLN A 290 2.65 -8.86 16.37
N PHE A 291 3.41 -8.61 15.28
CA PHE A 291 2.97 -8.93 13.93
C PHE A 291 2.65 -10.42 13.77
N VAL A 292 3.52 -11.31 14.29
CA VAL A 292 3.30 -12.76 14.23
C VAL A 292 2.15 -13.17 15.15
N ALA A 293 2.09 -12.59 16.35
CA ALA A 293 1.02 -12.86 17.31
C ALA A 293 -0.35 -12.49 16.75
N SER A 294 -0.47 -11.36 16.07
CA SER A 294 -1.72 -10.92 15.45
C SER A 294 -2.26 -11.90 14.39
N ILE A 295 -1.37 -12.46 13.55
CA ILE A 295 -1.74 -13.51 12.58
C ILE A 295 -2.20 -14.77 13.32
N ARG A 296 -1.44 -15.17 14.32
CA ARG A 296 -1.72 -16.38 15.13
C ARG A 296 -3.07 -16.27 15.85
N ASN A 297 -3.31 -15.13 16.47
CA ASN A 297 -4.56 -14.87 17.20
C ASN A 297 -5.77 -14.89 16.25
N LEU A 298 -5.68 -14.25 15.09
CA LEU A 298 -6.78 -14.24 14.15
C LEU A 298 -7.08 -15.64 13.60
N LEU A 299 -6.06 -16.42 13.28
CA LEU A 299 -6.22 -17.83 12.87
C LEU A 299 -6.76 -18.70 14.00
N TYR A 300 -6.36 -18.45 15.24
CA TYR A 300 -6.88 -19.15 16.41
C TYR A 300 -8.37 -18.87 16.62
N ILE A 301 -8.78 -17.61 16.61
CA ILE A 301 -10.19 -17.22 16.77
C ILE A 301 -11.01 -17.87 15.64
N TRP A 302 -10.54 -17.79 14.40
CA TRP A 302 -11.21 -18.43 13.27
C TRP A 302 -11.37 -19.94 13.45
N ARG A 303 -10.34 -20.61 13.91
CA ARG A 303 -10.37 -22.06 14.14
C ARG A 303 -11.31 -22.47 15.27
N GLN A 304 -11.36 -21.73 16.37
CA GLN A 304 -12.11 -22.10 17.57
C GLN A 304 -13.57 -21.63 17.51
N TYR A 305 -13.81 -20.44 16.99
CA TYR A 305 -15.09 -19.76 17.10
C TYR A 305 -15.75 -19.48 15.74
N GLY A 306 -15.10 -19.91 14.67
CA GLY A 306 -15.62 -19.73 13.31
C GLY A 306 -15.25 -18.38 12.68
N TYR A 307 -15.68 -18.24 11.42
CA TYR A 307 -15.31 -17.07 10.61
C TYR A 307 -15.95 -15.79 11.14
N LEU A 308 -17.20 -15.86 11.52
CA LEU A 308 -17.94 -14.68 11.93
C LEU A 308 -17.28 -13.99 13.14
N ALA A 309 -16.83 -14.79 14.13
CA ALA A 309 -16.08 -14.28 15.26
C ALA A 309 -14.77 -13.60 14.83
N ALA A 310 -13.98 -14.29 13.98
CA ALA A 310 -12.75 -13.72 13.47
C ALA A 310 -12.97 -12.47 12.64
N PHE A 311 -14.04 -12.45 11.82
CA PHE A 311 -14.40 -11.30 10.99
C PHE A 311 -14.74 -10.09 11.82
N TYR A 312 -15.60 -10.23 12.84
CA TYR A 312 -15.97 -9.10 13.69
C TYR A 312 -14.76 -8.54 14.43
N LYS A 313 -13.93 -9.43 15.01
CA LYS A 313 -12.71 -9.01 15.71
C LYS A 313 -11.74 -8.27 14.79
N TRP A 314 -11.51 -8.81 13.59
CA TRP A 314 -10.67 -8.17 12.58
C TRP A 314 -11.27 -6.84 12.12
N ARG A 315 -12.57 -6.80 11.84
CA ARG A 315 -13.24 -5.63 11.29
C ARG A 315 -13.22 -4.45 12.24
N ASP A 316 -13.52 -4.69 13.54
CA ASP A 316 -13.55 -3.65 14.53
C ASP A 316 -12.16 -3.01 14.69
N HIS A 317 -11.15 -3.86 14.79
CA HIS A 317 -9.77 -3.38 14.81
C HIS A 317 -9.37 -2.68 13.51
N TYR A 318 -9.75 -3.22 12.35
CA TYR A 318 -9.44 -2.62 11.06
C TYR A 318 -10.11 -1.25 10.86
N ARG A 319 -11.32 -1.05 11.39
CA ARG A 319 -12.01 0.24 11.39
C ARG A 319 -11.29 1.29 12.25
N GLN A 320 -10.74 0.88 13.38
CA GLN A 320 -10.04 1.77 14.30
C GLN A 320 -8.62 2.12 13.82
N HIS A 321 -7.90 1.15 13.30
CA HIS A 321 -6.46 1.25 13.04
C HIS A 321 -6.07 1.03 11.57
N GLY A 322 -7.01 0.64 10.73
CA GLY A 322 -6.79 0.41 9.32
C GLY A 322 -6.60 1.71 8.53
N PRO A 323 -6.10 1.60 7.30
CA PRO A 323 -5.94 2.76 6.45
C PRO A 323 -7.29 3.43 6.17
N ALA A 324 -7.40 4.72 6.46
CA ALA A 324 -8.64 5.49 6.30
C ALA A 324 -9.11 5.63 4.83
N TYR A 325 -8.23 5.32 3.88
CA TYR A 325 -8.53 5.47 2.46
C TYR A 325 -8.26 4.18 1.69
N HIS A 326 -9.33 3.48 1.35
CA HIS A 326 -9.29 2.41 0.36
C HIS A 326 -10.32 2.68 -0.72
N LYS A 327 -9.91 2.60 -1.97
CA LYS A 327 -10.83 2.55 -3.11
C LYS A 327 -11.73 1.31 -3.04
N THR A 328 -11.25 0.26 -2.42
CA THR A 328 -11.98 -0.98 -2.13
C THR A 328 -11.56 -1.45 -0.74
N HIS A 329 -12.53 -1.76 0.12
CA HIS A 329 -12.22 -2.42 1.40
C HIS A 329 -11.74 -3.84 1.13
N PRO A 330 -10.55 -4.23 1.60
CA PRO A 330 -10.10 -5.61 1.47
C PRO A 330 -10.93 -6.50 2.39
N THR A 331 -11.05 -7.77 2.04
CA THR A 331 -11.62 -8.76 2.95
C THR A 331 -10.62 -9.16 4.04
N MET A 332 -11.11 -9.70 5.15
CA MET A 332 -10.27 -10.29 6.19
C MET A 332 -9.27 -11.31 5.60
N LEU A 333 -9.74 -12.15 4.67
CA LEU A 333 -8.90 -13.17 4.03
C LEU A 333 -7.77 -12.55 3.20
N GLN A 334 -8.05 -11.49 2.46
CA GLN A 334 -7.02 -10.79 1.67
C GLN A 334 -5.98 -10.16 2.58
N VAL A 335 -6.41 -9.52 3.67
CA VAL A 335 -5.50 -8.89 4.63
C VAL A 335 -4.64 -9.96 5.31
N LEU A 336 -5.25 -11.04 5.79
CA LEU A 336 -4.54 -12.13 6.45
C LEU A 336 -3.55 -12.81 5.50
N TYR A 337 -3.96 -13.08 4.26
CA TYR A 337 -3.07 -13.63 3.24
C TYR A 337 -1.91 -12.67 2.92
N GLY A 338 -2.19 -11.38 2.75
CA GLY A 338 -1.16 -10.37 2.53
C GLY A 338 -0.13 -10.31 3.66
N ARG A 339 -0.58 -10.44 4.92
CA ARG A 339 0.30 -10.50 6.09
C ARG A 339 1.17 -11.78 6.10
N LEU A 340 0.60 -12.92 5.75
CA LEU A 340 1.36 -14.16 5.58
C LEU A 340 2.40 -14.05 4.46
N MET A 341 2.05 -13.42 3.33
CA MET A 341 3.00 -13.18 2.24
C MET A 341 4.11 -12.21 2.64
N TYR A 342 3.78 -11.16 3.39
CA TYR A 342 4.79 -10.25 3.96
C TYR A 342 5.74 -11.00 4.90
N MET A 343 5.21 -11.85 5.77
CA MET A 343 6.04 -12.69 6.64
C MET A 343 6.95 -13.65 5.84
N ARG A 344 6.42 -14.24 4.74
CA ARG A 344 7.20 -15.07 3.81
C ARG A 344 8.34 -14.29 3.15
N MET A 345 8.09 -13.04 2.75
CA MET A 345 9.11 -12.17 2.16
C MET A 345 10.27 -11.93 3.13
N ILE A 346 9.98 -11.78 4.43
CA ILE A 346 11.00 -11.47 5.44
C ILE A 346 11.71 -12.73 5.94
N ARG A 347 10.95 -13.78 6.31
CA ARG A 347 11.48 -15.00 6.94
C ARG A 347 11.85 -16.10 5.96
N GLY A 348 11.41 -15.96 4.72
CA GLY A 348 11.59 -16.97 3.69
C GLY A 348 10.49 -18.04 3.67
N LYS A 349 10.41 -18.76 2.56
CA LYS A 349 9.40 -19.81 2.32
C LYS A 349 9.54 -21.03 3.24
N ASN A 350 10.74 -21.26 3.77
CA ASN A 350 11.06 -22.42 4.60
C ASN A 350 10.96 -22.15 6.11
N ASP A 351 10.64 -20.90 6.53
CA ASP A 351 10.47 -20.59 7.96
C ASP A 351 9.39 -21.48 8.59
N PRO A 352 9.68 -22.18 9.71
CA PRO A 352 8.74 -23.10 10.33
C PRO A 352 7.45 -22.41 10.78
N THR A 353 7.55 -21.19 11.33
CA THR A 353 6.40 -20.43 11.81
C THR A 353 5.52 -20.01 10.64
N PHE A 354 6.12 -19.51 9.54
CA PHE A 354 5.37 -19.18 8.33
C PHE A 354 4.66 -20.41 7.77
N ARG A 355 5.36 -21.55 7.65
CA ARG A 355 4.77 -22.79 7.12
C ARG A 355 3.59 -23.26 7.96
N ALA A 356 3.74 -23.27 9.29
CA ALA A 356 2.67 -23.67 10.21
C ALA A 356 1.43 -22.76 10.10
N LEU A 357 1.63 -21.43 10.09
CA LEU A 357 0.53 -20.45 9.97
C LEU A 357 -0.12 -20.50 8.59
N MET A 358 0.66 -20.67 7.52
CA MET A 358 0.13 -20.82 6.16
C MET A 358 -0.66 -22.13 6.01
N GLN A 359 -0.18 -23.23 6.60
CA GLN A 359 -0.92 -24.50 6.60
C GLN A 359 -2.23 -24.37 7.38
N GLN A 360 -2.21 -23.70 8.53
CA GLN A 360 -3.42 -23.43 9.31
C GLN A 360 -4.41 -22.56 8.51
N TYR A 361 -3.95 -21.48 7.88
CA TYR A 361 -4.76 -20.66 7.00
C TYR A 361 -5.41 -21.47 5.87
N ARG A 362 -4.62 -22.31 5.17
CA ARG A 362 -5.14 -23.16 4.09
C ARG A 362 -6.15 -24.19 4.55
N ARG A 363 -5.99 -24.77 5.75
CA ARG A 363 -6.96 -25.72 6.31
C ARG A 363 -8.28 -25.06 6.71
N LEU A 364 -8.23 -23.76 7.00
CA LEU A 364 -9.43 -22.97 7.33
C LEU A 364 -10.15 -22.48 6.08
N LEU A 365 -9.50 -22.48 4.92
CA LEU A 365 -10.16 -22.16 3.67
C LEU A 365 -11.09 -23.29 3.25
N PRO A 366 -12.25 -22.94 2.70
CA PRO A 366 -13.22 -23.91 2.28
C PRO A 366 -12.80 -24.71 1.04
N GLY A 367 -13.35 -25.87 0.89
CA GLY A 367 -13.16 -26.71 -0.29
C GLY A 367 -13.82 -26.12 -1.55
N LYS A 368 -13.36 -26.54 -2.72
CA LYS A 368 -13.84 -26.05 -4.03
C LYS A 368 -15.35 -26.20 -4.21
N SER A 369 -15.95 -27.28 -3.70
CA SER A 369 -17.39 -27.55 -3.86
C SER A 369 -18.25 -26.53 -3.13
N ALA A 370 -17.84 -26.14 -1.92
CA ALA A 370 -18.62 -25.18 -1.17
C ALA A 370 -18.45 -23.75 -1.75
N TYR A 371 -17.31 -23.43 -2.34
CA TYR A 371 -17.11 -22.21 -3.11
C TYR A 371 -18.09 -22.11 -4.29
N ILE A 372 -18.23 -23.19 -5.07
CA ILE A 372 -19.16 -23.27 -6.18
C ILE A 372 -20.61 -23.11 -5.70
N GLU A 373 -20.97 -23.75 -4.59
CA GLU A 373 -22.29 -23.60 -4.00
C GLU A 373 -22.57 -22.16 -3.56
N GLY A 374 -21.60 -21.52 -2.96
CA GLY A 374 -21.68 -20.10 -2.59
C GLY A 374 -21.98 -19.21 -3.80
N LEU A 375 -21.25 -19.41 -4.90
CA LEU A 375 -21.51 -18.69 -6.15
C LEU A 375 -22.90 -18.92 -6.69
N ARG A 376 -23.32 -20.17 -6.70
CA ARG A 376 -24.65 -20.56 -7.19
C ARG A 376 -25.75 -19.87 -6.39
N VAL A 377 -25.66 -19.87 -5.07
CA VAL A 377 -26.65 -19.20 -4.22
C VAL A 377 -26.67 -17.71 -4.48
N MET A 378 -25.52 -17.04 -4.57
CA MET A 378 -25.48 -15.63 -4.90
C MET A 378 -26.14 -15.32 -6.25
N ALA A 379 -25.85 -16.11 -7.27
CA ALA A 379 -26.43 -15.93 -8.59
C ALA A 379 -27.94 -16.22 -8.60
N THR A 380 -28.39 -17.27 -7.91
CA THR A 380 -29.79 -17.67 -7.86
C THR A 380 -30.67 -16.69 -7.09
N HIS A 381 -30.16 -16.11 -6.01
CA HIS A 381 -30.93 -15.26 -5.13
C HIS A 381 -30.72 -13.77 -5.36
N ARG A 382 -30.12 -13.41 -6.47
CA ARG A 382 -29.92 -12.00 -6.87
C ARG A 382 -29.32 -11.14 -5.75
N LEU A 383 -28.38 -11.70 -4.96
CA LEU A 383 -27.66 -10.92 -3.94
C LEU A 383 -26.97 -9.69 -4.52
N LEU A 384 -26.96 -9.60 -5.84
CA LEU A 384 -26.45 -8.51 -6.62
C LEU A 384 -27.43 -7.34 -6.78
N ASP A 385 -28.71 -7.57 -6.53
CA ASP A 385 -29.76 -6.54 -6.60
C ASP A 385 -29.82 -5.67 -5.34
N PHE A 386 -29.11 -6.05 -4.28
CA PHE A 386 -28.80 -5.09 -3.24
C PHE A 386 -27.97 -3.99 -3.84
N GLU A 387 -28.28 -2.74 -3.60
CA GLU A 387 -27.62 -1.51 -4.04
C GLU A 387 -26.07 -1.57 -4.02
N LEU A 388 -25.52 -2.65 -4.53
CA LEU A 388 -24.10 -2.96 -4.63
C LEU A 388 -23.59 -2.33 -5.91
N HIS A 389 -23.12 -1.10 -5.81
CA HIS A 389 -22.67 -0.40 -6.98
C HIS A 389 -21.19 -0.68 -7.24
N ASN A 390 -20.89 -1.04 -8.47
CA ASN A 390 -19.58 -1.01 -9.10
C ASN A 390 -18.50 -2.00 -8.68
N ARG A 391 -18.38 -2.39 -7.43
CA ARG A 391 -17.37 -3.38 -7.01
C ARG A 391 -17.83 -4.15 -5.79
N VAL A 392 -18.03 -5.42 -5.97
CA VAL A 392 -18.36 -6.34 -4.89
C VAL A 392 -17.15 -7.21 -4.63
N THR A 393 -16.77 -7.30 -3.38
CA THR A 393 -15.84 -8.33 -2.91
C THR A 393 -16.64 -9.26 -2.04
N CYS A 394 -16.76 -10.51 -2.45
CA CYS A 394 -17.56 -11.48 -1.73
C CYS A 394 -16.72 -12.55 -1.09
N CYS A 395 -17.08 -12.87 0.11
CA CYS A 395 -16.52 -13.93 0.89
C CYS A 395 -17.67 -14.74 1.47
N PHE A 396 -17.59 -16.05 1.39
CA PHE A 396 -18.64 -16.91 1.89
C PHE A 396 -18.21 -17.61 3.15
N ALA A 397 -19.09 -17.71 4.11
CA ALA A 397 -19.02 -18.69 5.16
C ALA A 397 -20.24 -19.61 5.02
N VAL A 398 -20.00 -20.88 5.16
CA VAL A 398 -21.05 -21.89 5.00
C VAL A 398 -21.21 -22.61 6.32
N ALA A 399 -22.42 -22.61 6.88
CA ALA A 399 -22.76 -23.33 8.08
C ALA A 399 -23.12 -24.78 7.75
N GLN A 400 -22.47 -25.71 8.43
CA GLN A 400 -22.89 -27.09 8.46
C GLN A 400 -24.01 -27.31 9.45
N ASP A 401 -24.76 -28.37 9.22
CA ASP A 401 -25.85 -28.85 10.04
C ASP A 401 -25.60 -28.78 11.53
N SER A 402 -26.65 -28.59 12.30
CA SER A 402 -26.71 -28.30 13.73
C SER A 402 -25.98 -29.29 14.66
N ASP A 403 -25.62 -30.47 14.19
CA ASP A 403 -24.96 -31.49 15.00
C ASP A 403 -23.44 -31.36 15.08
N THR A 404 -22.83 -30.56 14.27
CA THR A 404 -21.41 -30.26 14.40
C THR A 404 -21.19 -28.92 15.08
N LYS A 405 -20.73 -28.94 16.28
CA LYS A 405 -20.41 -27.80 17.14
C LYS A 405 -19.37 -26.82 16.54
N ARG A 406 -19.16 -26.83 15.24
CA ARG A 406 -18.21 -25.96 14.54
C ARG A 406 -18.89 -25.33 13.37
N LEU A 407 -18.95 -24.02 13.37
CA LEU A 407 -19.25 -23.31 12.16
C LEU A 407 -18.28 -23.75 11.08
N PRO A 408 -18.80 -24.09 9.95
CA PRO A 408 -17.97 -24.36 8.84
C PRO A 408 -17.30 -23.06 8.39
N TYR A 409 -16.24 -23.28 7.75
CA TYR A 409 -15.28 -22.30 7.35
C TYR A 409 -15.86 -21.29 6.39
N PRO A 410 -15.47 -20.04 6.56
CA PRO A 410 -15.79 -19.03 5.59
C PRO A 410 -15.10 -19.37 4.29
N TYR A 411 -15.84 -19.12 3.28
CA TYR A 411 -15.32 -19.16 1.97
C TYR A 411 -14.56 -17.95 1.63
N ALA A 412 -13.41 -18.23 1.20
CA ALA A 412 -12.69 -17.35 0.38
C ALA A 412 -13.58 -16.91 -0.79
N TYR A 413 -14.06 -15.76 -0.71
CA TYR A 413 -14.30 -14.92 -1.67
C TYR A 413 -13.82 -15.19 -3.10
N PHE A 414 -14.67 -15.03 -3.94
CA PHE A 414 -14.43 -15.42 -5.25
C PHE A 414 -14.33 -14.30 -6.26
N TYR A 415 -14.92 -13.18 -5.97
CA TYR A 415 -14.99 -12.15 -6.95
C TYR A 415 -14.61 -10.79 -6.41
N LYS A 416 -13.72 -10.13 -7.13
CA LYS A 416 -13.41 -8.73 -6.95
C LYS A 416 -13.61 -8.04 -8.28
N GLY A 417 -14.75 -7.40 -8.46
CA GLY A 417 -15.08 -6.79 -9.71
C GLY A 417 -16.25 -5.84 -9.66
N THR A 418 -16.73 -5.45 -10.83
CA THR A 418 -17.92 -4.63 -10.97
C THR A 418 -19.17 -5.50 -10.93
N TYR A 419 -20.31 -4.93 -10.53
CA TYR A 419 -21.62 -5.58 -10.53
C TYR A 419 -21.93 -6.34 -11.85
N ARG A 420 -21.57 -5.78 -12.98
CA ARG A 420 -21.81 -6.38 -14.30
C ARG A 420 -21.22 -7.78 -14.48
N HIS A 421 -20.15 -8.09 -13.78
CA HIS A 421 -19.50 -9.41 -13.92
C HIS A 421 -20.25 -10.54 -13.20
N TYR A 422 -21.08 -10.24 -12.22
CA TYR A 422 -21.93 -11.26 -11.59
C TYR A 422 -23.02 -11.77 -12.50
N ALA A 423 -23.48 -10.94 -13.42
CA ALA A 423 -24.48 -11.34 -14.40
C ALA A 423 -24.04 -12.51 -15.30
N TYR A 424 -22.73 -12.79 -15.33
CA TYR A 424 -22.18 -13.91 -16.10
C TYR A 424 -22.14 -15.23 -15.32
N VAL A 425 -22.34 -15.23 -14.01
CA VAL A 425 -22.42 -16.46 -13.23
C VAL A 425 -23.83 -17.00 -13.33
N LYS A 426 -24.08 -17.85 -14.31
CA LYS A 426 -25.39 -18.49 -14.49
C LYS A 426 -25.49 -19.68 -13.54
N PRO A 427 -26.64 -19.87 -12.86
CA PRO A 427 -26.85 -21.02 -11.98
C PRO A 427 -26.59 -22.38 -12.60
N HIS A 428 -26.88 -22.52 -13.91
CA HIS A 428 -26.67 -23.77 -14.64
C HIS A 428 -25.22 -24.04 -15.04
N ASP A 429 -24.36 -23.04 -14.99
CA ASP A 429 -22.90 -23.20 -15.21
C ASP A 429 -22.21 -23.77 -13.98
N LEU A 430 -22.90 -23.79 -12.84
CA LEU A 430 -22.44 -24.32 -11.58
C LEU A 430 -22.99 -25.73 -11.43
N THR A 431 -22.12 -26.71 -11.38
CA THR A 431 -22.49 -28.14 -11.33
C THR A 431 -23.57 -28.45 -10.30
N PRO A 432 -24.66 -29.13 -10.67
CA PRO A 432 -25.89 -29.22 -9.87
C PRO A 432 -25.84 -30.18 -8.68
N ARG A 433 -24.73 -30.82 -8.36
CA ARG A 433 -24.66 -31.85 -7.35
C ARG A 433 -23.69 -31.52 -6.23
N VAL A 434 -24.06 -30.58 -5.39
CA VAL A 434 -23.59 -30.58 -4.01
C VAL A 434 -24.82 -30.86 -3.16
N GLU A 435 -24.83 -32.00 -2.49
CA GLU A 435 -25.85 -32.32 -1.50
C GLU A 435 -25.97 -31.16 -0.50
N ASN A 436 -27.19 -30.86 -0.13
CA ASN A 436 -27.59 -29.75 0.73
C ASN A 436 -27.00 -29.82 2.15
N LYS A 437 -25.71 -29.59 2.28
CA LYS A 437 -25.00 -29.65 3.58
C LYS A 437 -25.02 -28.32 4.35
N TYR A 438 -25.57 -27.26 3.76
CA TYR A 438 -25.36 -25.92 4.28
C TYR A 438 -26.68 -25.15 4.40
N GLU A 439 -26.99 -24.75 5.58
CA GLU A 439 -28.22 -24.06 5.91
C GLU A 439 -28.06 -22.53 5.85
N TRP A 440 -26.89 -22.04 6.21
CA TRP A 440 -26.57 -20.64 6.25
C TRP A 440 -25.35 -20.28 5.40
N MET A 441 -25.39 -19.10 4.80
CA MET A 441 -24.25 -18.52 4.10
C MET A 441 -24.01 -17.09 4.51
N ILE A 442 -22.75 -16.73 4.63
CA ILE A 442 -22.30 -15.37 4.97
C ILE A 442 -21.46 -14.86 3.81
N ALA A 443 -21.78 -13.67 3.34
CA ALA A 443 -21.02 -12.98 2.31
C ALA A 443 -20.60 -11.58 2.77
N GLU A 444 -19.37 -11.21 2.51
CA GLU A 444 -18.87 -9.85 2.67
C GLU A 444 -19.07 -9.08 1.36
N CYS A 445 -19.79 -7.98 1.40
CA CYS A 445 -20.09 -7.17 0.23
C CYS A 445 -19.80 -5.69 0.48
N LEU A 446 -19.49 -4.97 -0.58
CA LEU A 446 -19.34 -3.51 -0.53
C LEU A 446 -20.55 -2.84 -1.18
N ASP A 447 -21.17 -1.90 -0.46
CA ASP A 447 -22.23 -1.08 -1.02
C ASP A 447 -21.71 0.03 -1.96
N ALA A 448 -22.61 0.81 -2.51
CA ALA A 448 -22.33 1.95 -3.37
C ALA A 448 -21.38 2.98 -2.75
N LYS A 449 -21.50 3.18 -1.45
CA LYS A 449 -20.64 4.08 -0.67
C LYS A 449 -19.33 3.41 -0.24
N ARG A 450 -19.05 2.18 -0.73
CA ARG A 450 -17.91 1.34 -0.38
C ARG A 450 -17.85 0.95 1.10
N LYS A 451 -19.00 0.89 1.72
CA LYS A 451 -19.14 0.42 3.08
C LYS A 451 -19.21 -1.10 3.07
N LEU A 452 -18.44 -1.74 3.94
CA LEU A 452 -18.44 -3.19 4.05
C LEU A 452 -19.70 -3.65 4.79
N HIS A 453 -20.43 -4.57 4.18
CA HIS A 453 -21.60 -5.22 4.76
C HIS A 453 -21.39 -6.72 4.81
N LEU A 454 -21.95 -7.34 5.86
CA LEU A 454 -22.18 -8.76 5.92
C LEU A 454 -23.60 -9.05 5.47
N ILE A 455 -23.73 -9.91 4.47
CA ILE A 455 -25.03 -10.45 4.04
C ILE A 455 -25.11 -11.88 4.56
N ILE A 456 -26.19 -12.20 5.22
CA ILE A 456 -26.48 -13.56 5.67
C ILE A 456 -27.70 -14.08 4.94
N TYR A 457 -27.53 -15.25 4.37
CA TYR A 457 -28.55 -15.94 3.64
C TYR A 457 -28.91 -17.25 4.36
N HIS A 458 -30.19 -17.45 4.66
CA HIS A 458 -30.73 -18.69 5.17
C HIS A 458 -31.44 -19.43 4.05
N ARG A 459 -31.06 -20.66 3.79
CA ARG A 459 -31.48 -21.42 2.64
C ARG A 459 -32.98 -21.72 2.59
N ASN A 460 -33.54 -22.12 3.72
CA ASN A 460 -34.92 -22.56 3.79
C ASN A 460 -35.92 -21.38 3.73
N ASP A 461 -35.52 -20.24 4.24
CA ASP A 461 -36.41 -19.08 4.39
C ASP A 461 -36.22 -18.05 3.28
N ASN A 462 -35.22 -18.22 2.39
CA ASN A 462 -34.84 -17.23 1.37
C ASN A 462 -34.62 -15.83 1.98
N VAL A 463 -34.10 -15.75 3.20
CA VAL A 463 -33.99 -14.52 3.94
C VAL A 463 -32.57 -13.97 3.86
N TYR A 464 -32.47 -12.69 3.55
CA TYR A 464 -31.23 -11.95 3.58
C TYR A 464 -31.22 -10.99 4.74
N TYR A 465 -30.07 -10.89 5.35
CA TYR A 465 -29.83 -9.87 6.36
C TYR A 465 -28.72 -8.99 5.85
N VAL A 466 -29.06 -7.76 5.47
CA VAL A 466 -28.10 -6.71 5.20
C VAL A 466 -27.97 -5.90 6.48
N PRO A 467 -26.87 -5.95 7.18
CA PRO A 467 -26.71 -5.19 8.38
C PRO A 467 -26.49 -3.72 8.06
N ASP A 468 -27.53 -2.93 8.01
CA ASP A 468 -27.41 -1.49 8.09
C ASP A 468 -26.87 -1.07 9.45
N GLU A 469 -27.25 -1.82 10.47
CA GLU A 469 -26.84 -1.68 11.85
C GLU A 469 -26.37 -3.05 12.37
N GLU A 470 -25.16 -3.09 12.83
CA GLU A 470 -24.47 -4.27 13.33
C GLU A 470 -25.21 -4.98 14.45
N ASN A 471 -25.82 -4.18 15.35
CA ASN A 471 -26.61 -4.70 16.47
C ASN A 471 -27.88 -5.42 16.01
N ARG A 472 -28.51 -5.00 14.93
CA ARG A 472 -29.69 -5.66 14.39
C ARG A 472 -29.40 -7.05 13.86
N LEU A 473 -28.29 -7.20 13.16
CA LEU A 473 -27.86 -8.50 12.65
C LEU A 473 -27.49 -9.44 13.79
N ARG A 474 -26.73 -8.97 14.79
CA ARG A 474 -26.37 -9.76 15.96
C ARG A 474 -27.61 -10.24 16.71
N GLN A 475 -28.57 -9.34 16.98
CA GLN A 475 -29.82 -9.70 17.63
C GLN A 475 -30.61 -10.74 16.83
N LYS A 476 -30.67 -10.60 15.53
CA LYS A 476 -31.40 -11.55 14.69
C LYS A 476 -30.71 -12.91 14.64
N LEU A 477 -29.39 -12.95 14.50
CA LEU A 477 -28.61 -14.18 14.56
C LEU A 477 -28.71 -14.88 15.93
N LEU A 478 -28.81 -14.13 17.02
CA LEU A 478 -29.05 -14.69 18.35
C LEU A 478 -30.46 -15.26 18.50
N GLN A 479 -31.44 -14.70 17.82
CA GLN A 479 -32.82 -15.23 17.78
C GLN A 479 -32.92 -16.51 16.94
N GLU A 480 -32.10 -16.62 15.92
CA GLU A 480 -32.00 -17.79 15.05
C GLU A 480 -31.06 -18.82 15.71
N LYS A 481 -31.59 -19.78 16.39
CA LYS A 481 -30.87 -20.73 17.25
C LYS A 481 -29.62 -21.40 16.65
N LEU A 482 -29.53 -21.46 15.34
CA LEU A 482 -28.42 -22.07 14.60
C LEU A 482 -27.04 -21.43 14.86
N TRP A 483 -27.02 -20.12 15.06
CA TRP A 483 -25.77 -19.37 15.20
C TRP A 483 -25.52 -18.88 16.63
N SER A 484 -26.51 -19.10 17.50
CA SER A 484 -26.49 -18.56 18.86
C SER A 484 -25.22 -18.91 19.63
N HIS A 485 -24.79 -20.17 19.60
CA HIS A 485 -23.61 -20.62 20.32
C HIS A 485 -22.30 -19.97 19.87
N VAL A 486 -22.21 -19.57 18.60
CA VAL A 486 -20.99 -18.90 18.09
C VAL A 486 -21.03 -17.42 18.41
N ILE A 487 -22.19 -16.82 18.23
CA ILE A 487 -22.38 -15.39 18.49
C ILE A 487 -22.32 -15.11 19.99
N GLU A 488 -22.92 -15.94 20.82
CA GLU A 488 -22.81 -15.85 22.26
C GLU A 488 -21.37 -15.97 22.75
N ARG A 489 -20.61 -16.93 22.24
CA ARG A 489 -19.19 -17.06 22.56
C ARG A 489 -18.39 -15.84 22.10
N THR A 490 -18.67 -15.33 20.90
CA THR A 490 -18.00 -14.13 20.36
C THR A 490 -18.30 -12.93 21.26
N LEU A 491 -19.54 -12.74 21.68
CA LEU A 491 -19.95 -11.64 22.55
C LEU A 491 -19.38 -11.78 23.97
N GLN A 492 -19.34 -13.00 24.51
CA GLN A 492 -18.72 -13.27 25.82
C GLN A 492 -17.22 -13.01 25.80
N GLU A 493 -16.52 -13.33 24.71
CA GLU A 493 -15.11 -13.05 24.57
C GLU A 493 -14.82 -11.58 24.31
N GLU A 494 -15.68 -10.87 23.61
CA GLU A 494 -15.59 -9.41 23.49
C GLU A 494 -15.67 -8.75 24.88
N SER A 495 -16.55 -9.23 25.77
CA SER A 495 -16.67 -8.72 27.13
C SER A 495 -15.49 -9.10 28.06
N LEU A 496 -14.86 -10.25 27.83
CA LEU A 496 -13.68 -10.69 28.58
C LEU A 496 -12.37 -10.09 28.03
N GLN A 497 -12.39 -9.60 26.78
CA GLN A 497 -11.22 -9.03 26.10
C GLN A 497 -11.14 -7.52 26.13
N GLU A 498 -12.16 -6.84 26.62
CA GLU A 498 -12.04 -5.43 27.03
C GLU A 498 -10.99 -5.26 28.15
N GLU A 499 -10.70 -6.33 28.91
CA GLU A 499 -9.65 -6.36 29.94
C GLU A 499 -8.26 -6.79 29.41
N ALA A 500 -8.17 -7.43 28.26
CA ALA A 500 -6.90 -7.83 27.65
C ALA A 500 -6.73 -7.16 26.30
N SER A 501 -5.90 -6.14 26.24
CA SER A 501 -5.54 -5.44 24.99
C SER A 501 -4.91 -6.38 23.96
N PHE A 502 -5.73 -6.99 23.14
CA PHE A 502 -5.27 -7.74 21.98
C PHE A 502 -5.03 -6.81 20.81
N ASP A 503 -3.83 -6.31 20.70
CA ASP A 503 -3.37 -5.69 19.47
C ASP A 503 -3.21 -6.75 18.38
N ILE A 504 -4.23 -6.88 17.54
CA ILE A 504 -4.20 -7.79 16.39
C ILE A 504 -3.32 -7.25 15.26
N PHE A 505 -2.94 -5.94 15.29
CA PHE A 505 -2.11 -5.29 14.25
C PHE A 505 -0.95 -4.50 14.82
#